data_c2fb17089ed616f78557aae63211af40
#
_entry.id   c2fb17089ed616f78557aae63211af40
#
_cell.length_a   1.000
_cell.length_b   1.000
_cell.length_c   1.000
_cell.angle_alpha   90.00
_cell.angle_beta   90.00
_cell.angle_gamma   90.00
#
_symmetry.space_group_name_H-M   'P 1'
#
loop_
_entity.id
_entity.type
_entity.pdbx_description
1 polymer ?
#
loop_
_entity_poly.entity_id
_entity_poly.type
_entity_poly.pdbx_seq_one_letter_code
_entity_poly.pdbx_strand_id
1 'polypeptide(L)'
;MPRLLPPLLALALMLPATPASTQHRLNRCLGADGVTIYTDRACADLGARERGAPATPEAREDPPPGCATTPAELHARLRLAIDAGDVNALAALYHWPGATQHTARAVMAELERLAAQPLTELVAEPEPAPPVARTGPDPPPPVALILQQPAGVTRFAVARHAGCWWLRH
;
A
#
# COMPACT_ATOMS: atom_id res chain seq x y z
N MET A 1 -56.45 -20.58 -44.34
CA MET A 1 -55.18 -20.21 -44.98
C MET A 1 -54.33 -19.51 -43.89
N PRO A 2 -53.38 -20.15 -43.21
CA PRO A 2 -52.53 -19.53 -42.21
C PRO A 2 -51.33 -18.86 -42.90
N ARG A 3 -51.12 -17.55 -42.60
CA ARG A 3 -49.96 -16.76 -43.05
C ARG A 3 -48.74 -17.13 -42.23
N LEU A 4 -47.78 -17.78 -42.89
CA LEU A 4 -46.42 -18.00 -42.35
C LEU A 4 -45.65 -16.66 -42.36
N LEU A 5 -45.45 -16.06 -41.18
CA LEU A 5 -44.48 -14.98 -41.00
C LEU A 5 -43.06 -15.60 -40.95
N PRO A 6 -42.07 -15.00 -41.61
CA PRO A 6 -40.71 -15.54 -41.64
C PRO A 6 -39.98 -15.32 -40.31
N PRO A 7 -39.21 -16.33 -39.83
CA PRO A 7 -38.46 -16.25 -38.56
C PRO A 7 -37.10 -15.52 -38.67
N LEU A 8 -36.97 -14.56 -39.58
CA LEU A 8 -35.70 -13.88 -39.88
C LEU A 8 -35.44 -12.60 -39.04
N LEU A 9 -36.39 -12.19 -38.19
CA LEU A 9 -36.20 -10.94 -37.41
C LEU A 9 -35.64 -11.16 -35.99
N ALA A 10 -35.40 -12.39 -35.55
CA ALA A 10 -34.93 -12.71 -34.18
C ALA A 10 -33.40 -12.85 -34.03
N LEU A 11 -32.62 -12.77 -35.13
CA LEU A 11 -31.17 -13.05 -35.08
C LEU A 11 -30.29 -11.79 -34.97
N ALA A 12 -30.85 -10.60 -34.90
CA ALA A 12 -30.08 -9.33 -34.92
C ALA A 12 -29.77 -8.73 -33.56
N LEU A 13 -30.11 -9.38 -32.42
CA LEU A 13 -29.96 -8.80 -31.08
C LEU A 13 -28.88 -9.43 -30.20
N MET A 14 -27.99 -10.26 -30.74
CA MET A 14 -26.88 -10.86 -30.02
C MET A 14 -25.52 -10.24 -30.44
N LEU A 15 -25.42 -8.90 -30.47
CA LEU A 15 -24.11 -8.28 -30.52
C LEU A 15 -23.57 -8.21 -29.09
N PRO A 16 -22.42 -8.83 -28.79
CA PRO A 16 -21.77 -8.66 -27.49
C PRO A 16 -21.40 -7.19 -27.33
N ALA A 17 -21.97 -6.52 -26.32
CA ALA A 17 -21.53 -5.20 -25.91
C ALA A 17 -20.10 -5.33 -25.37
N THR A 18 -19.12 -4.96 -26.16
CA THR A 18 -17.73 -4.80 -25.68
C THR A 18 -17.74 -3.67 -24.65
N PRO A 19 -17.29 -3.91 -23.40
CA PRO A 19 -17.11 -2.81 -22.45
C PRO A 19 -16.04 -1.87 -23.01
N ALA A 20 -16.44 -0.66 -23.37
CA ALA A 20 -15.53 0.42 -23.72
C ALA A 20 -14.79 0.82 -22.42
N SER A 21 -13.63 0.21 -22.17
CA SER A 21 -12.70 0.66 -21.13
C SER A 21 -12.11 2.00 -21.56
N THR A 22 -12.79 3.09 -21.24
CA THR A 22 -12.22 4.43 -21.30
C THR A 22 -11.22 4.58 -20.16
N GLN A 23 -10.04 3.99 -20.29
CA GLN A 23 -8.91 4.29 -19.43
C GLN A 23 -8.39 5.66 -19.85
N HIS A 24 -8.79 6.72 -19.15
CA HIS A 24 -8.19 8.04 -19.29
C HIS A 24 -6.72 7.92 -18.88
N ARG A 25 -5.84 8.06 -19.86
CA ARG A 25 -4.40 8.08 -19.63
C ARG A 25 -4.04 9.43 -19.03
N LEU A 26 -3.64 9.44 -17.77
CA LEU A 26 -3.16 10.65 -17.12
C LEU A 26 -1.71 10.91 -17.55
N ASN A 27 -1.49 12.02 -18.26
CA ASN A 27 -0.16 12.43 -18.69
C ASN A 27 0.50 13.26 -17.58
N ARG A 28 1.79 13.04 -17.40
CA ARG A 28 2.62 13.80 -16.46
C ARG A 28 3.52 14.74 -17.25
N CYS A 29 3.22 16.02 -17.19
CA CYS A 29 3.91 17.06 -17.95
C CYS A 29 4.78 17.95 -17.04
N LEU A 30 5.85 18.48 -17.57
CA LEU A 30 6.70 19.49 -16.93
C LEU A 30 6.46 20.83 -17.60
N GLY A 31 5.90 21.79 -16.87
CA GLY A 31 5.71 23.17 -17.33
C GLY A 31 7.04 23.90 -17.55
N ALA A 32 6.99 25.04 -18.26
CA ALA A 32 8.18 25.88 -18.50
C ALA A 32 8.77 26.44 -17.19
N ASP A 33 7.94 26.56 -16.17
CA ASP A 33 8.28 27.00 -14.81
C ASP A 33 8.84 25.87 -13.91
N GLY A 34 8.96 24.64 -14.47
CA GLY A 34 9.42 23.46 -13.74
C GLY A 34 8.34 22.79 -12.89
N VAL A 35 7.10 23.27 -12.91
CA VAL A 35 5.98 22.68 -12.17
C VAL A 35 5.49 21.42 -12.88
N THR A 36 5.20 20.36 -12.10
CA THR A 36 4.61 19.13 -12.64
C THR A 36 3.09 19.29 -12.77
N ILE A 37 2.58 19.11 -13.98
CA ILE A 37 1.15 19.17 -14.31
C ILE A 37 0.66 17.76 -14.63
N TYR A 38 -0.46 17.35 -14.03
CA TYR A 38 -1.15 16.11 -14.36
C TYR A 38 -2.39 16.43 -15.19
N THR A 39 -2.51 15.84 -16.37
CA THR A 39 -3.58 16.17 -17.34
C THR A 39 -3.93 14.95 -18.18
N ASP A 40 -5.16 14.92 -18.68
CA ASP A 40 -5.63 13.97 -19.69
C ASP A 40 -5.30 14.42 -21.14
N ARG A 41 -4.82 15.67 -21.30
CA ARG A 41 -4.40 16.24 -22.59
C ARG A 41 -2.94 15.93 -22.90
N ALA A 42 -2.55 16.05 -24.16
CA ALA A 42 -1.14 15.97 -24.53
C ALA A 42 -0.35 17.17 -23.93
N CYS A 43 0.87 16.89 -23.44
CA CYS A 43 1.71 17.94 -22.83
C CYS A 43 2.00 19.10 -23.78
N ALA A 44 2.10 18.82 -25.08
CA ALA A 44 2.33 19.83 -26.11
C ALA A 44 1.20 20.88 -26.18
N ASP A 45 -0.05 20.47 -25.90
CA ASP A 45 -1.22 21.38 -25.92
C ASP A 45 -1.19 22.41 -24.78
N LEU A 46 -0.38 22.13 -23.77
CA LEU A 46 -0.19 22.99 -22.59
C LEU A 46 1.16 23.74 -22.63
N GLY A 47 1.91 23.65 -23.75
CA GLY A 47 3.26 24.21 -23.83
C GLY A 47 4.25 23.55 -22.86
N ALA A 48 3.92 22.36 -22.36
CA ALA A 48 4.70 21.58 -21.42
C ALA A 48 5.43 20.42 -22.14
N ARG A 49 6.48 19.89 -21.51
CA ARG A 49 7.19 18.71 -22.00
C ARG A 49 6.72 17.46 -21.27
N GLU A 50 6.59 16.37 -21.99
CA GLU A 50 6.30 15.08 -21.39
C GLU A 50 7.45 14.68 -20.44
N ARG A 51 7.13 14.50 -19.17
CA ARG A 51 8.07 13.95 -18.22
C ARG A 51 8.04 12.43 -18.42
N GLY A 52 9.07 11.89 -19.06
CA GLY A 52 9.14 10.47 -19.39
C GLY A 52 8.64 9.57 -18.26
N ALA A 53 8.01 8.48 -18.64
CA ALA A 53 7.63 7.45 -17.67
C ALA A 53 8.81 7.19 -16.73
N PRO A 54 8.59 6.99 -15.42
CA PRO A 54 9.66 6.59 -14.55
C PRO A 54 10.33 5.38 -15.18
N ALA A 55 11.65 5.44 -15.33
CA ALA A 55 12.43 4.33 -15.84
C ALA A 55 12.00 3.05 -15.13
N THR A 56 11.86 1.97 -15.91
CA THR A 56 11.55 0.62 -15.41
C THR A 56 12.33 0.35 -14.13
N PRO A 57 11.71 -0.25 -13.08
CA PRO A 57 12.30 -0.34 -11.74
C PRO A 57 13.42 -1.39 -11.67
N GLU A 58 14.56 -1.09 -12.27
CA GLU A 58 15.86 -1.73 -11.97
C GLU A 58 16.81 -0.77 -11.23
N ALA A 59 16.42 0.50 -11.07
CA ALA A 59 17.08 1.38 -10.12
C ALA A 59 16.74 0.87 -8.72
N ARG A 60 17.76 0.56 -7.92
CA ARG A 60 17.60 0.47 -6.45
C ARG A 60 16.75 1.65 -6.04
N GLU A 61 15.47 1.38 -5.77
CA GLU A 61 14.62 2.41 -5.15
C GLU A 61 15.26 2.71 -3.81
N ASP A 62 15.81 3.90 -3.68
CA ASP A 62 16.13 4.42 -2.36
C ASP A 62 14.87 4.26 -1.51
N PRO A 63 14.99 3.76 -0.28
CA PRO A 63 13.83 3.55 0.56
C PRO A 63 12.99 4.82 0.59
N PRO A 64 11.67 4.75 0.44
CA PRO A 64 10.82 5.93 0.46
C PRO A 64 11.10 6.74 1.73
N PRO A 65 11.17 8.08 1.63
CA PRO A 65 11.44 8.92 2.79
C PRO A 65 10.42 8.58 3.89
N GLY A 66 10.93 8.28 5.07
CA GLY A 66 10.10 7.93 6.21
C GLY A 66 9.86 6.44 6.45
N CYS A 67 10.38 5.52 5.62
CA CYS A 67 10.30 4.10 5.94
C CYS A 67 11.31 3.68 7.02
N ALA A 68 10.98 2.65 7.78
CA ALA A 68 11.89 2.05 8.75
C ALA A 68 12.87 1.11 8.03
N THR A 69 14.17 1.40 8.07
CA THR A 69 15.21 0.61 7.40
C THR A 69 15.68 -0.58 8.25
N THR A 70 15.40 -0.56 9.53
CA THR A 70 15.71 -1.63 10.49
C THR A 70 14.49 -1.99 11.34
N PRO A 71 14.42 -3.23 11.89
CA PRO A 71 13.35 -3.60 12.82
C PRO A 71 13.32 -2.73 14.08
N ALA A 72 14.50 -2.31 14.57
CA ALA A 72 14.60 -1.43 15.73
C ALA A 72 14.01 -0.04 15.45
N GLU A 73 14.23 0.47 14.24
CA GLU A 73 13.64 1.73 13.79
C GLU A 73 12.11 1.61 13.66
N LEU A 74 11.59 0.50 13.10
CA LEU A 74 10.15 0.24 13.05
C LEU A 74 9.53 0.23 14.44
N HIS A 75 10.17 -0.47 15.39
CA HIS A 75 9.75 -0.53 16.79
C HIS A 75 9.71 0.86 17.44
N ALA A 76 10.78 1.65 17.27
CA ALA A 76 10.87 3.00 17.84
C ALA A 76 9.82 3.95 17.26
N ARG A 77 9.61 3.92 15.94
CA ARG A 77 8.61 4.75 15.26
C ARG A 77 7.18 4.36 15.65
N LEU A 78 6.90 3.05 15.78
CA LEU A 78 5.60 2.56 16.22
C LEU A 78 5.28 3.09 17.64
N ARG A 79 6.25 3.00 18.56
CA ARG A 79 6.10 3.55 19.91
C ARG A 79 5.80 5.04 19.87
N LEU A 80 6.61 5.83 19.17
CA LEU A 80 6.43 7.28 19.06
C LEU A 80 5.06 7.66 18.48
N ALA A 81 4.59 6.94 17.45
CA ALA A 81 3.30 7.20 16.82
C ALA A 81 2.13 6.92 17.77
N ILE A 82 2.21 5.85 18.58
CA ILE A 82 1.17 5.54 19.58
C ILE A 82 1.21 6.56 20.73
N ASP A 83 2.41 6.85 21.27
CA ASP A 83 2.56 7.81 22.37
C ASP A 83 2.09 9.22 21.97
N ALA A 84 2.20 9.57 20.68
CA ALA A 84 1.70 10.83 20.12
C ALA A 84 0.21 10.78 19.74
N GLY A 85 -0.43 9.62 19.72
CA GLY A 85 -1.79 9.45 19.18
C GLY A 85 -1.89 9.73 17.69
N ASP A 86 -0.77 9.59 16.93
CA ASP A 86 -0.70 9.94 15.52
C ASP A 86 -1.08 8.77 14.61
N VAL A 87 -2.35 8.74 14.22
CA VAL A 87 -2.90 7.71 13.31
C VAL A 87 -2.21 7.72 11.95
N ASN A 88 -1.82 8.91 11.44
CA ASN A 88 -1.18 9.00 10.13
C ASN A 88 0.24 8.42 10.17
N ALA A 89 0.98 8.69 11.26
CA ALA A 89 2.28 8.07 11.47
C ALA A 89 2.17 6.54 11.58
N LEU A 90 1.14 6.02 12.28
CA LEU A 90 0.85 4.57 12.34
C LEU A 90 0.53 4.00 10.96
N ALA A 91 -0.32 4.67 10.19
CA ALA A 91 -0.68 4.26 8.84
C ALA A 91 0.53 4.24 7.89
N ALA A 92 1.48 5.16 8.08
CA ALA A 92 2.72 5.21 7.32
C ALA A 92 3.69 4.04 7.60
N LEU A 93 3.52 3.33 8.71
CA LEU A 93 4.28 2.13 9.05
C LEU A 93 3.64 0.83 8.56
N TYR A 94 2.41 0.89 8.03
CA TYR A 94 1.66 -0.27 7.59
C TYR A 94 1.88 -0.59 6.11
N HIS A 95 1.96 -1.88 5.77
CA HIS A 95 2.15 -2.36 4.41
C HIS A 95 0.82 -2.44 3.66
N TRP A 96 0.50 -1.42 2.87
CA TRP A 96 -0.76 -1.27 2.12
C TRP A 96 -0.87 -2.05 0.78
N PRO A 97 0.22 -2.46 0.09
CA PRO A 97 0.11 -3.14 -1.20
C PRO A 97 -0.86 -4.31 -1.17
N GLY A 98 -1.80 -4.33 -2.11
CA GLY A 98 -2.86 -5.34 -2.20
C GLY A 98 -4.05 -5.12 -1.27
N ALA A 99 -4.07 -4.06 -0.46
CA ALA A 99 -5.22 -3.74 0.38
C ALA A 99 -6.42 -3.29 -0.47
N THR A 100 -7.56 -3.95 -0.26
CA THR A 100 -8.84 -3.49 -0.83
C THR A 100 -9.36 -2.30 -0.01
N GLN A 101 -10.32 -1.55 -0.55
CA GLN A 101 -10.96 -0.45 0.19
C GLN A 101 -11.59 -0.94 1.52
N HIS A 102 -12.17 -2.14 1.53
CA HIS A 102 -12.76 -2.72 2.74
C HIS A 102 -11.67 -3.02 3.78
N THR A 103 -10.59 -3.69 3.38
CA THR A 103 -9.46 -4.00 4.25
C THR A 103 -8.79 -2.73 4.77
N ALA A 104 -8.58 -1.72 3.91
CA ALA A 104 -7.97 -0.46 4.31
C ALA A 104 -8.80 0.27 5.38
N ARG A 105 -10.13 0.30 5.25
CA ARG A 105 -11.02 0.88 6.27
C ARG A 105 -10.94 0.14 7.60
N ALA A 106 -10.93 -1.19 7.57
CA ALA A 106 -10.81 -1.99 8.79
C ALA A 106 -9.48 -1.74 9.50
N VAL A 107 -8.38 -1.71 8.76
CA VAL A 107 -7.05 -1.40 9.31
C VAL A 107 -7.01 0.02 9.89
N MET A 108 -7.52 1.03 9.16
CA MET A 108 -7.56 2.40 9.68
C MET A 108 -8.35 2.51 10.98
N ALA A 109 -9.53 1.89 11.07
CA ALA A 109 -10.32 1.87 12.29
C ALA A 109 -9.58 1.22 13.48
N GLU A 110 -8.77 0.20 13.20
CA GLU A 110 -7.91 -0.41 14.22
C GLU A 110 -6.77 0.51 14.65
N LEU A 111 -6.08 1.15 13.69
CA LEU A 111 -5.01 2.11 14.00
C LEU A 111 -5.53 3.31 14.81
N GLU A 112 -6.73 3.82 14.49
CA GLU A 112 -7.40 4.86 15.28
C GLU A 112 -7.65 4.41 16.72
N ARG A 113 -8.12 3.17 16.90
CA ARG A 113 -8.36 2.60 18.25
C ARG A 113 -7.06 2.44 19.02
N LEU A 114 -5.97 2.03 18.36
CA LEU A 114 -4.65 1.90 18.98
C LEU A 114 -4.05 3.26 19.37
N ALA A 115 -4.19 4.26 18.50
CA ALA A 115 -3.70 5.62 18.77
C ALA A 115 -4.46 6.31 19.91
N ALA A 116 -5.72 5.92 20.17
CA ALA A 116 -6.53 6.49 21.23
C ALA A 116 -6.18 5.99 22.64
N GLN A 117 -5.25 5.03 22.78
CA GLN A 117 -4.95 4.39 24.06
C GLN A 117 -3.44 4.44 24.37
N PRO A 118 -3.08 4.61 25.66
CA PRO A 118 -1.67 4.57 26.05
C PRO A 118 -1.08 3.18 25.81
N LEU A 119 0.17 3.15 25.38
CA LEU A 119 0.94 1.92 25.25
C LEU A 119 1.48 1.51 26.63
N THR A 120 1.14 0.31 27.09
CA THR A 120 1.69 -0.26 28.32
C THR A 120 3.03 -0.92 28.05
N GLU A 121 3.10 -1.73 26.98
CA GLU A 121 4.31 -2.44 26.62
C GLU A 121 4.34 -2.67 25.09
N LEU A 122 5.53 -2.68 24.52
CA LEU A 122 5.78 -3.04 23.13
C LEU A 122 6.92 -4.06 23.08
N VAL A 123 6.60 -5.28 22.65
CA VAL A 123 7.55 -6.40 22.62
C VAL A 123 7.77 -6.86 21.19
N ALA A 124 9.04 -7.07 20.82
CA ALA A 124 9.39 -7.72 19.56
C ALA A 124 9.42 -9.24 19.78
N GLU A 125 8.61 -9.96 19.01
CA GLU A 125 8.61 -11.42 19.00
C GLU A 125 9.71 -11.92 18.06
N PRO A 126 10.73 -12.65 18.55
CA PRO A 126 11.81 -13.14 17.72
C PRO A 126 11.33 -14.26 16.80
N GLU A 127 12.00 -14.44 15.66
CA GLU A 127 11.81 -15.63 14.83
C GLU A 127 12.16 -16.88 15.64
N PRO A 128 11.34 -17.95 15.61
CA PRO A 128 11.69 -19.23 16.22
C PRO A 128 13.07 -19.68 15.75
N ALA A 129 13.94 -20.07 16.70
CA ALA A 129 15.28 -20.51 16.35
C ALA A 129 15.20 -21.69 15.37
N PRO A 130 15.87 -21.66 14.22
CA PRO A 130 15.95 -22.81 13.34
C PRO A 130 16.65 -23.98 14.06
N PRO A 131 16.34 -25.23 13.72
CA PRO A 131 16.95 -26.41 14.36
C PRO A 131 18.48 -26.48 14.18
N VAL A 132 19.03 -25.68 13.28
CA VAL A 132 20.48 -25.52 13.08
C VAL A 132 20.87 -24.10 13.53
N ALA A 133 21.79 -23.99 14.49
CA ALA A 133 22.26 -22.71 15.02
C ALA A 133 22.78 -21.80 13.92
N ARG A 134 22.21 -20.58 13.83
CA ARG A 134 22.77 -19.52 12.99
C ARG A 134 24.11 -19.08 13.58
N THR A 135 25.15 -19.11 12.77
CA THR A 135 26.53 -18.75 13.17
C THR A 135 26.81 -17.23 13.01
N GLY A 136 25.81 -16.36 13.03
CA GLY A 136 25.96 -14.92 12.86
C GLY A 136 25.88 -14.15 14.19
N PRO A 137 26.57 -13.00 14.31
CA PRO A 137 26.55 -12.16 15.52
C PRO A 137 25.23 -11.40 15.73
N ASP A 138 24.38 -11.29 14.68
CA ASP A 138 23.16 -10.49 14.75
C ASP A 138 21.96 -11.34 15.22
N PRO A 139 21.11 -10.79 16.12
CA PRO A 139 19.87 -11.45 16.49
C PRO A 139 18.97 -11.60 15.25
N PRO A 140 18.17 -12.67 15.19
CA PRO A 140 17.19 -12.84 14.11
C PRO A 140 16.21 -11.67 14.11
N PRO A 141 15.75 -11.24 12.91
CA PRO A 141 14.75 -10.18 12.84
C PRO A 141 13.46 -10.62 13.54
N PRO A 142 12.70 -9.70 14.15
CA PRO A 142 11.42 -10.03 14.74
C PRO A 142 10.43 -10.47 13.67
N VAL A 143 9.60 -11.44 13.98
CA VAL A 143 8.48 -11.88 13.12
C VAL A 143 7.20 -11.09 13.42
N ALA A 144 7.11 -10.52 14.62
CA ALA A 144 5.98 -9.69 15.01
C ALA A 144 6.36 -8.64 16.06
N LEU A 145 5.51 -7.61 16.15
CA LEU A 145 5.47 -6.66 17.26
C LEU A 145 4.15 -6.86 18.01
N ILE A 146 4.25 -7.01 19.32
CA ILE A 146 3.13 -7.22 20.23
C ILE A 146 2.95 -5.96 21.06
N LEU A 147 1.78 -5.35 20.92
CA LEU A 147 1.37 -4.15 21.64
C LEU A 147 0.45 -4.55 22.80
N GLN A 148 0.80 -4.13 24.00
CA GLN A 148 -0.04 -4.27 25.18
C GLN A 148 -0.63 -2.91 25.54
N GLN A 149 -1.95 -2.84 25.64
CA GLN A 149 -2.72 -1.66 25.99
C GLN A 149 -3.81 -2.04 26.98
N PRO A 150 -4.42 -1.09 27.71
CA PRO A 150 -5.49 -1.40 28.68
C PRO A 150 -6.68 -2.17 28.10
N ALA A 151 -6.99 -1.96 26.81
CA ALA A 151 -8.10 -2.68 26.14
C ALA A 151 -7.72 -4.06 25.61
N GLY A 152 -6.45 -4.45 25.65
CA GLY A 152 -6.02 -5.77 25.19
C GLY A 152 -4.65 -5.78 24.50
N VAL A 153 -4.39 -6.88 23.81
CA VAL A 153 -3.14 -7.14 23.12
C VAL A 153 -3.39 -7.15 21.62
N THR A 154 -2.59 -6.40 20.88
CA THR A 154 -2.59 -6.42 19.40
C THR A 154 -1.25 -6.94 18.91
N ARG A 155 -1.28 -7.83 17.91
CA ARG A 155 -0.10 -8.42 17.30
C ARG A 155 -0.04 -8.04 15.83
N PHE A 156 1.03 -7.36 15.42
CA PHE A 156 1.34 -7.12 14.01
C PHE A 156 2.48 -8.02 13.55
N ALA A 157 2.30 -8.71 12.44
CA ALA A 157 3.40 -9.35 11.75
C ALA A 157 4.35 -8.28 11.19
N VAL A 158 5.64 -8.60 11.13
CA VAL A 158 6.65 -7.72 10.55
C VAL A 158 7.11 -8.30 9.22
N ALA A 159 7.15 -7.48 8.17
CA ALA A 159 7.59 -7.91 6.85
C ALA A 159 8.60 -6.91 6.26
N ARG A 160 9.54 -7.44 5.47
CA ARG A 160 10.49 -6.62 4.71
C ARG A 160 10.00 -6.51 3.26
N HIS A 161 9.89 -5.26 2.77
CA HIS A 161 9.53 -4.99 1.38
C HIS A 161 10.23 -3.71 0.90
N ALA A 162 10.79 -3.72 -0.32
CA ALA A 162 11.49 -2.58 -0.94
C ALA A 162 12.54 -1.92 -0.01
N GLY A 163 13.33 -2.73 0.68
CA GLY A 163 14.37 -2.25 1.61
C GLY A 163 13.87 -1.77 2.97
N CYS A 164 12.57 -1.72 3.20
CA CYS A 164 11.92 -1.23 4.42
C CYS A 164 11.26 -2.35 5.22
N TRP A 165 11.06 -2.08 6.51
CA TRP A 165 10.31 -2.92 7.42
C TRP A 165 8.93 -2.32 7.67
N TRP A 166 7.90 -3.17 7.64
CA TRP A 166 6.50 -2.79 7.66
C TRP A 166 5.68 -3.64 8.62
N LEU A 167 4.63 -3.05 9.16
CA LEU A 167 3.60 -3.76 9.91
C LEU A 167 2.61 -4.42 8.94
N ARG A 168 2.12 -5.61 9.29
CA ARG A 168 1.05 -6.35 8.60
C ARG A 168 0.14 -7.02 9.60
N HIS A 169 -1.09 -7.28 9.18
CA HIS A 169 -2.00 -8.22 9.88
C HIS A 169 -1.76 -9.64 9.42
#